data_e87dad6ffe70a18548a6b33527c857b4
#
_entry.id   e87dad6ffe70a18548a6b33527c857b4
#
_cell.length_a   1.000
_cell.length_b   1.000
_cell.length_c   1.000
_cell.angle_alpha   90.00
_cell.angle_beta   90.00
_cell.angle_gamma   90.00
#
_symmetry.space_group_name_H-M   'P 1'
#
loop_
_entity.id
_entity.type
_entity.pdbx_description
1 polymer ?
#
loop_
_entity_poly.entity_id
_entity_poly.type
_entity_poly.pdbx_seq_one_letter_code
_entity_poly.pdbx_strand_id
1 'polypeptide(L)' 'DMRLDKYLKVSRLIKRRTVANDACDAGRVIVNDKVVKASYDVKVGDVIVIQFGNKSVKVEVTQVAETVKKEEAKEMFRYL' A
#
# COMPACT_ATOMS: atom_id res chain seq x y z
N ASP A 1 -3.77 5.15 -13.48
CA ASP A 1 -2.65 4.38 -12.92
C ASP A 1 -2.32 4.88 -11.51
N MET A 2 -2.18 3.97 -10.56
CA MET A 2 -1.88 4.33 -9.17
C MET A 2 -0.59 3.66 -8.74
N ARG A 3 0.45 4.46 -8.52
CA ARG A 3 1.72 3.95 -8.01
C ARG A 3 1.53 3.42 -6.59
N LEU A 4 2.22 2.33 -6.28
CA LEU A 4 2.13 1.69 -4.97
C LEU A 4 2.51 2.64 -3.83
N ASP A 5 3.60 3.40 -3.97
CA ASP A 5 4.02 4.34 -2.94
C ASP A 5 2.95 5.39 -2.67
N LYS A 6 2.30 5.89 -3.73
CA LYS A 6 1.20 6.85 -3.58
C LYS A 6 -0.01 6.22 -2.92
N TYR A 7 -0.37 5.00 -3.34
CA TYR A 7 -1.50 4.27 -2.76
C TYR A 7 -1.31 4.08 -1.25
N LEU A 8 -0.11 3.67 -0.84
CA LEU A 8 0.20 3.43 0.56
C LEU A 8 0.03 4.70 1.39
N LYS A 9 0.40 5.85 0.82
CA LYS A 9 0.24 7.14 1.49
C LYS A 9 -1.23 7.59 1.50
N VAL A 10 -1.92 7.52 0.37
CA VAL A 10 -3.31 7.97 0.25
C VAL A 10 -4.22 7.14 1.15
N SER A 11 -4.01 5.81 1.20
CA SER A 11 -4.77 4.91 2.07
C SER A 11 -4.40 5.06 3.54
N ARG A 12 -3.33 5.79 3.85
CA ARG A 12 -2.80 6.02 5.20
C ARG A 12 -2.24 4.76 5.85
N LEU A 13 -1.99 3.72 5.06
CA LEU A 13 -1.24 2.54 5.56
C LEU A 13 0.16 2.94 5.94
N ILE A 14 0.76 3.88 5.19
CA ILE A 14 2.03 4.50 5.53
C ILE A 14 1.82 6.01 5.48
N LYS A 15 2.28 6.70 6.52
CA LYS A 15 1.96 8.11 6.71
C LYS A 15 2.57 9.02 5.66
N ARG A 16 3.79 8.70 5.19
CA ARG A 16 4.52 9.55 4.25
C ARG A 16 4.89 8.77 3.00
N ARG A 17 4.76 9.42 1.83
CA ARG A 17 5.08 8.77 0.56
C ARG A 17 6.56 8.40 0.46
N THR A 18 7.46 9.23 1.00
CA THR A 18 8.89 8.93 1.00
C THR A 18 9.20 7.66 1.80
N VAL A 19 8.52 7.48 2.93
CA VAL A 19 8.66 6.27 3.75
C VAL A 19 8.12 5.06 2.99
N ALA A 20 7.00 5.23 2.28
CA ALA A 20 6.44 4.15 1.46
C ALA A 20 7.41 3.75 0.35
N ASN A 21 8.01 4.74 -0.32
CA ASN A 21 8.98 4.49 -1.36
C ASN A 21 10.18 3.72 -0.82
N ASP A 22 10.73 4.16 0.33
CA ASP A 22 11.86 3.50 0.97
C ASP A 22 11.53 2.06 1.38
N ALA A 23 10.32 1.82 1.88
CA ALA A 23 9.90 0.48 2.25
C ALA A 23 9.85 -0.45 1.03
N CYS A 24 9.35 0.06 -0.10
CA CYS A 24 9.35 -0.71 -1.34
C CYS A 24 10.78 -1.02 -1.80
N ASP A 25 11.66 -0.02 -1.78
CA ASP A 25 13.05 -0.21 -2.20
C ASP A 25 13.79 -1.19 -1.29
N ALA A 26 13.41 -1.25 -0.02
CA ALA A 26 14.00 -2.20 0.93
C ALA A 26 13.42 -3.61 0.83
N GLY A 27 12.48 -3.85 -0.09
CA GLY A 27 11.86 -5.17 -0.26
C GLY A 27 10.86 -5.51 0.83
N ARG A 28 10.35 -4.50 1.55
CA ARG A 28 9.42 -4.74 2.66
C ARG A 28 7.96 -4.67 2.27
N VAL A 29 7.66 -4.41 0.99
CA VAL A 29 6.29 -4.38 0.48
C VAL A 29 6.15 -5.45 -0.58
N ILE A 30 5.20 -6.34 -0.37
CA ILE A 30 4.97 -7.51 -1.21
C ILE A 30 3.54 -7.43 -1.73
N VAL A 31 3.37 -7.59 -3.04
CA VAL A 31 2.05 -7.56 -3.66
C VAL A 31 1.84 -8.88 -4.39
N ASN A 32 0.75 -9.56 -4.04
CA ASN A 32 0.41 -10.87 -4.65
C ASN A 32 1.61 -11.82 -4.58
N ASP A 33 2.24 -11.88 -3.40
CA ASP A 33 3.36 -12.78 -3.07
C ASP A 33 4.68 -12.43 -3.79
N LYS A 34 4.79 -11.23 -4.36
CA LYS A 34 6.03 -10.80 -5.02
C LYS A 34 6.50 -9.46 -4.47
N VAL A 35 7.82 -9.34 -4.28
CA VAL A 35 8.41 -8.04 -3.99
C VAL A 35 8.30 -7.18 -5.24
N VAL A 36 7.76 -5.97 -5.09
CA VAL A 36 7.53 -5.08 -6.22
C VAL A 36 8.14 -3.71 -5.95
N LYS A 37 8.32 -2.94 -7.01
CA LYS A 37 8.86 -1.58 -6.93
C LYS A 37 7.79 -0.61 -6.46
N ALA A 38 8.23 0.56 -5.97
CA ALA A 38 7.34 1.64 -5.57
C ALA A 38 6.43 2.10 -6.72
N SER A 39 6.88 1.93 -7.95
CA SER A 39 6.14 2.33 -9.15
C SER A 39 5.09 1.30 -9.60
N TYR A 40 5.00 0.17 -8.91
CA TYR A 40 4.00 -0.86 -9.24
C TYR A 40 2.60 -0.25 -9.33
N ASP A 41 1.84 -0.63 -10.35
CA ASP A 41 0.49 -0.11 -10.61
C ASP A 41 -0.54 -0.92 -9.81
N VAL A 42 -1.05 -0.33 -8.73
CA VAL A 42 -1.98 -1.00 -7.81
C VAL A 42 -3.36 -1.11 -8.42
N LYS A 43 -3.99 -2.27 -8.24
CA LYS A 43 -5.33 -2.55 -8.74
C LYS A 43 -6.20 -3.11 -7.62
N VAL A 44 -7.49 -2.88 -7.74
CA VAL A 44 -8.48 -3.48 -6.83
C VAL A 44 -8.30 -5.01 -6.88
N GLY A 45 -8.30 -5.63 -5.71
CA GLY A 45 -8.09 -7.06 -5.56
C GLY A 45 -6.65 -7.45 -5.24
N ASP A 46 -5.68 -6.53 -5.42
CA ASP A 46 -4.30 -6.81 -5.03
C ASP A 46 -4.22 -7.07 -3.53
N VAL A 47 -3.39 -8.03 -3.15
CA VAL A 47 -3.11 -8.34 -1.74
C VAL A 47 -1.72 -7.80 -1.42
N ILE A 48 -1.66 -6.85 -0.50
CA ILE A 48 -0.42 -6.17 -0.12
C ILE A 48 -0.02 -6.61 1.28
N VAL A 49 1.24 -7.01 1.43
CA VAL A 49 1.85 -7.29 2.73
C VAL A 49 2.92 -6.24 2.97
N ILE A 50 2.85 -5.58 4.11
CA ILE A 50 3.83 -4.56 4.51
C ILE A 50 4.52 -5.06 5.77
N GLN A 51 5.85 -5.08 5.76
CA GLN A 51 6.65 -5.52 6.90
C GLN A 51 7.12 -4.30 7.69
N PHE A 52 6.71 -4.22 8.95
CA PHE A 52 7.09 -3.15 9.87
C PHE A 52 7.94 -3.75 10.99
N GLY A 53 9.26 -3.69 10.86
CA GLY A 53 10.14 -4.30 11.83
C GLY A 53 9.86 -5.80 11.93
N ASN A 54 9.41 -6.27 13.10
CA ASN A 54 9.07 -7.68 13.31
C ASN A 54 7.56 -7.96 13.17
N LYS A 55 6.80 -6.98 12.67
CA LYS A 55 5.37 -7.14 12.44
C LYS A 55 5.08 -7.03 10.96
N SER A 56 3.99 -7.64 10.52
CA SER A 56 3.50 -7.48 9.16
C SER A 56 2.01 -7.19 9.16
N VAL A 57 1.58 -6.43 8.14
CA VAL A 57 0.19 -6.08 7.92
C VAL A 57 -0.18 -6.61 6.54
N LYS A 58 -1.31 -7.31 6.44
CA LYS A 58 -1.79 -7.87 5.19
C LYS A 58 -3.16 -7.28 4.89
N VAL A 59 -3.31 -6.70 3.71
CA VAL A 59 -4.56 -6.06 3.29
C VAL A 59 -4.89 -6.42 1.85
N GLU A 60 -6.17 -6.33 1.54
CA GLU A 60 -6.64 -6.43 0.16
C GLU A 60 -7.10 -5.04 -0.28
N VAL A 61 -6.69 -4.63 -1.49
CA VAL A 61 -7.10 -3.35 -2.07
C VAL A 61 -8.57 -3.44 -2.49
N THR A 62 -9.39 -2.53 -1.95
CA THR A 62 -10.83 -2.49 -2.27
C THR A 62 -11.21 -1.27 -3.08
N GLN A 63 -10.36 -0.23 -3.07
CA GLN A 63 -10.62 0.98 -3.84
C GLN A 63 -9.30 1.63 -4.21
N VAL A 64 -9.23 2.19 -5.41
CA VAL A 64 -8.07 2.98 -5.88
C VAL A 64 -8.58 4.37 -6.20
N ALA A 65 -8.01 5.38 -5.54
CA ALA A 65 -8.42 6.78 -5.73
C ALA A 65 -7.21 7.69 -5.55
N GLU A 66 -7.17 8.79 -6.32
CA GLU A 66 -6.06 9.75 -6.28
C GLU A 66 -5.99 10.49 -4.95
N THR A 67 -7.15 10.80 -4.38
CA THR A 67 -7.26 11.45 -3.08
C THR A 67 -8.51 10.94 -2.38
N VAL A 68 -8.45 10.88 -1.05
CA VAL A 68 -9.62 10.56 -0.22
C VAL A 68 -9.55 11.37 1.05
N LYS A 69 -10.72 11.62 1.65
CA LYS A 69 -10.76 12.23 2.97
C LYS A 69 -10.26 11.23 4.01
N LYS A 70 -9.76 11.76 5.12
CA LYS A 70 -9.17 10.94 6.19
C LYS A 70 -10.10 9.80 6.61
N GLU A 71 -11.37 10.10 6.83
CA GLU A 71 -12.35 9.12 7.30
C GLU A 71 -12.71 8.08 6.23
N GLU A 72 -12.36 8.34 4.96
CA GLU A 72 -12.64 7.44 3.85
C GLU A 72 -11.45 6.55 3.50
N ALA A 73 -10.27 6.86 4.04
CA ALA A 73 -9.06 6.13 3.67
C ALA A 73 -9.15 4.64 4.03
N LYS A 74 -9.82 4.32 5.13
CA LYS A 74 -10.01 2.93 5.57
C LYS A 74 -10.87 2.10 4.63
N GLU A 75 -11.58 2.75 3.69
CA GLU A 75 -12.40 2.06 2.70
C GLU A 75 -11.60 1.67 1.47
N MET A 76 -10.34 2.09 1.38
CA MET A 76 -9.48 1.74 0.26
C MET A 76 -8.92 0.33 0.36
N PHE A 77 -9.00 -0.28 1.54
CA PHE A 77 -8.48 -1.62 1.79
C PHE A 77 -9.26 -2.29 2.90
N ARG A 78 -9.09 -3.60 3.02
CA ARG A 78 -9.59 -4.36 4.16
C ARG A 78 -8.47 -5.24 4.69
N TYR A 79 -8.40 -5.38 6.01
CA TYR A 79 -7.41 -6.27 6.63
C TYR A 79 -7.78 -7.74 6.37
N LEU A 80 -6.76 -8.53 6.14
CA LEU A 80 -6.91 -9.98 5.94
C LEU A 80 -6.40 -10.76 7.14
#